data_d230d2d98c5e39750a6c45ff1eaad4e6
#
_entry.id   d230d2d98c5e39750a6c45ff1eaad4e6
#
_cell.length_a   1.000
_cell.length_b   1.000
_cell.length_c   1.000
_cell.angle_alpha   90.00
_cell.angle_beta   90.00
_cell.angle_gamma   90.00
#
_symmetry.space_group_name_H-M   'P 1'
#
loop_
_entity.id
_entity.type
_entity.pdbx_description
1 polymer ?
#
loop_
_entity_poly.entity_id
_entity_poly.type
_entity_poly.pdbx_seq_one_letter_code
_entity_poly.pdbx_strand_id
1 'polypeptide(L)'
;MMNKNGFSRCGELYIGRLRKEGRYSTAHVYQNALLSFTKFCGGYSVSFRQVTRERLRRYEQHLYECGLRPNTISTYMRMLRSVYNRGVEAGSAPYVPYLFRDVYTGVDVRQKRALPMSELHKLLYDDPQSERLRRTQSIAALMFQFCGMSFADLAHLEKSALDSDVLRYNRIKTKTPISVGVLDSAKELLNQLRNRQESRPNCPDYLFGILRGDKKRKDECAYREYQSALRKFNYCLKGLAKALHLKSPVTSYTLRHSWATTAKYRGVPIEMISESLGHKSIKTTQIYLKGFELKDRTEVNRRINLTLKNVV
;
A
#
# COMPACT_ATOMS: atom_id res chain seq x y z
N MET A 1 -7.87 -26.98 -29.83
CA MET A 1 -8.07 -25.62 -30.39
C MET A 1 -8.28 -24.63 -29.28
N MET A 2 -7.36 -23.68 -29.06
CA MET A 2 -7.56 -22.58 -28.08
C MET A 2 -8.73 -21.70 -28.56
N ASN A 3 -9.77 -21.63 -27.76
CA ASN A 3 -10.93 -20.82 -28.06
C ASN A 3 -10.53 -19.33 -28.07
N LYS A 4 -10.39 -18.73 -29.27
CA LYS A 4 -9.93 -17.34 -29.47
C LYS A 4 -10.73 -16.30 -28.66
N ASN A 5 -11.97 -16.62 -28.23
CA ASN A 5 -12.93 -15.74 -27.56
C ASN A 5 -13.29 -16.21 -26.12
N GLY A 6 -12.41 -16.95 -25.43
CA GLY A 6 -12.69 -17.46 -24.08
C GLY A 6 -12.44 -16.41 -22.97
N PHE A 7 -13.04 -16.63 -21.79
CA PHE A 7 -12.83 -15.80 -20.62
C PHE A 7 -11.36 -15.64 -20.21
N SER A 8 -10.62 -16.77 -20.16
CA SER A 8 -9.18 -16.72 -19.84
C SER A 8 -8.42 -15.86 -20.84
N ARG A 9 -8.72 -16.01 -22.14
CA ARG A 9 -8.06 -15.23 -23.20
C ARG A 9 -8.35 -13.74 -23.10
N CYS A 10 -9.59 -13.38 -22.80
CA CYS A 10 -9.98 -11.98 -22.54
C CYS A 10 -9.17 -11.39 -21.38
N GLY A 11 -9.02 -12.14 -20.27
CA GLY A 11 -8.19 -11.75 -19.15
C GLY A 11 -6.71 -11.58 -19.49
N GLU A 12 -6.13 -12.51 -20.24
CA GLU A 12 -4.73 -12.45 -20.69
C GLU A 12 -4.47 -11.23 -21.59
N LEU A 13 -5.37 -10.95 -22.53
CA LEU A 13 -5.27 -9.78 -23.40
C LEU A 13 -5.30 -8.48 -22.60
N TYR A 14 -6.19 -8.41 -21.62
CA TYR A 14 -6.26 -7.25 -20.73
C TYR A 14 -5.00 -7.10 -19.84
N ILE A 15 -4.48 -8.19 -19.30
CA ILE A 15 -3.20 -8.21 -18.55
C ILE A 15 -2.06 -7.70 -19.44
N GLY A 16 -2.00 -8.19 -20.68
CA GLY A 16 -1.02 -7.73 -21.67
C GLY A 16 -1.11 -6.22 -21.95
N ARG A 17 -2.33 -5.69 -22.08
CA ARG A 17 -2.56 -4.26 -22.24
C ARG A 17 -2.07 -3.47 -21.02
N LEU A 18 -2.40 -3.91 -19.81
CA LEU A 18 -1.96 -3.26 -18.57
C LEU A 18 -0.42 -3.21 -18.46
N ARG A 19 0.26 -4.27 -18.89
CA ARG A 19 1.73 -4.30 -18.93
C ARG A 19 2.30 -3.29 -19.94
N LYS A 20 1.71 -3.19 -21.13
CA LYS A 20 2.09 -2.19 -22.13
C LYS A 20 1.88 -0.76 -21.63
N GLU A 21 0.85 -0.53 -20.82
CA GLU A 21 0.56 0.74 -20.14
C GLU A 21 1.46 0.98 -18.91
N GLY A 22 2.42 0.11 -18.59
CA GLY A 22 3.28 0.21 -17.40
C GLY A 22 2.57 -0.06 -16.06
N ARG A 23 1.34 -0.58 -16.07
CA ARG A 23 0.51 -0.83 -14.89
C ARG A 23 0.75 -2.22 -14.30
N TYR A 24 2.02 -2.56 -14.10
CA TYR A 24 2.47 -3.91 -13.70
C TYR A 24 1.84 -4.39 -12.39
N SER A 25 1.68 -3.52 -11.39
CA SER A 25 1.04 -3.89 -10.12
C SER A 25 -0.41 -4.33 -10.32
N THR A 26 -1.17 -3.60 -11.15
CA THR A 26 -2.55 -3.95 -11.50
C THR A 26 -2.58 -5.24 -12.31
N ALA A 27 -1.71 -5.37 -13.33
CA ALA A 27 -1.59 -6.57 -14.13
C ALA A 27 -1.32 -7.82 -13.29
N HIS A 28 -0.46 -7.71 -12.27
CA HIS A 28 -0.15 -8.80 -11.35
C HIS A 28 -1.37 -9.28 -10.55
N VAL A 29 -2.21 -8.34 -10.08
CA VAL A 29 -3.44 -8.69 -9.34
C VAL A 29 -4.43 -9.42 -10.25
N TYR A 30 -4.63 -8.95 -11.49
CA TYR A 30 -5.47 -9.64 -12.47
C TYR A 30 -4.93 -11.03 -12.81
N GLN A 31 -3.62 -11.14 -12.99
CA GLN A 31 -2.97 -12.43 -13.29
C GLN A 31 -3.19 -13.44 -12.18
N ASN A 32 -2.99 -13.04 -10.91
CA ASN A 32 -3.21 -13.93 -9.77
C ASN A 32 -4.66 -14.39 -9.67
N ALA A 33 -5.63 -13.48 -9.84
CA ALA A 33 -7.05 -13.83 -9.83
C ALA A 33 -7.42 -14.78 -10.96
N LEU A 34 -6.92 -14.52 -12.19
CA LEU A 34 -7.18 -15.34 -13.36
C LEU A 34 -6.57 -16.73 -13.21
N LEU A 35 -5.29 -16.83 -12.82
CA LEU A 35 -4.60 -18.09 -12.61
C LEU A 35 -5.27 -18.94 -11.53
N SER A 36 -5.64 -18.33 -10.41
CA SER A 36 -6.33 -19.00 -9.32
C SER A 36 -7.67 -19.58 -9.78
N PHE A 37 -8.47 -18.80 -10.49
CA PHE A 37 -9.76 -19.25 -11.01
C PHE A 37 -9.61 -20.33 -12.09
N THR A 38 -8.67 -20.16 -13.02
CA THR A 38 -8.37 -21.15 -14.07
C THR A 38 -7.93 -22.48 -13.46
N LYS A 39 -7.05 -22.44 -12.43
CA LYS A 39 -6.63 -23.64 -11.70
C LYS A 39 -7.82 -24.34 -11.03
N PHE A 40 -8.71 -23.60 -10.38
CA PHE A 40 -9.93 -24.15 -9.79
C PHE A 40 -10.85 -24.80 -10.83
N CYS A 41 -10.88 -24.28 -12.04
CA CYS A 41 -11.67 -24.82 -13.14
C CYS A 41 -11.01 -26.01 -13.86
N GLY A 42 -9.92 -26.58 -13.35
CA GLY A 42 -9.22 -27.74 -13.92
C GLY A 42 -7.92 -27.41 -14.66
N GLY A 43 -7.40 -26.19 -14.54
CA GLY A 43 -6.09 -25.78 -15.07
C GLY A 43 -6.05 -25.44 -16.56
N TYR A 44 -7.19 -25.51 -17.26
CA TYR A 44 -7.32 -25.21 -18.69
C TYR A 44 -7.95 -23.85 -18.96
N SER A 45 -8.04 -23.47 -20.23
CA SER A 45 -8.73 -22.26 -20.64
C SER A 45 -10.22 -22.30 -20.23
N VAL A 46 -10.69 -21.27 -19.55
CA VAL A 46 -12.07 -21.11 -19.13
C VAL A 46 -12.85 -20.32 -20.18
N SER A 47 -14.00 -20.82 -20.61
CA SER A 47 -14.92 -20.11 -21.48
C SER A 47 -15.87 -19.20 -20.68
N PHE A 48 -16.49 -18.22 -21.33
CA PHE A 48 -17.51 -17.38 -20.67
C PHE A 48 -18.72 -18.17 -20.17
N ARG A 49 -19.13 -19.23 -20.88
CA ARG A 49 -20.23 -20.12 -20.49
C ARG A 49 -19.96 -20.86 -19.19
N GLN A 50 -18.70 -21.08 -18.84
CA GLN A 50 -18.28 -21.73 -17.59
C GLN A 50 -18.30 -20.77 -16.39
N VAL A 51 -18.38 -19.46 -16.60
CA VAL A 51 -18.48 -18.47 -15.53
C VAL A 51 -19.95 -18.34 -15.13
N THR A 52 -20.42 -19.17 -14.21
CA THR A 52 -21.78 -19.20 -13.70
C THR A 52 -21.84 -18.77 -12.25
N ARG A 53 -23.02 -18.34 -11.76
CA ARG A 53 -23.22 -17.99 -10.33
C ARG A 53 -22.79 -19.12 -9.41
N GLU A 54 -23.22 -20.35 -9.74
CA GLU A 54 -22.89 -21.54 -8.95
C GLU A 54 -21.39 -21.77 -8.90
N ARG A 55 -20.69 -21.71 -10.05
CA ARG A 55 -19.23 -21.91 -10.08
C ARG A 55 -18.49 -20.81 -9.33
N LEU A 56 -18.96 -19.57 -9.38
CA LEU A 56 -18.37 -18.47 -8.61
C LEU A 56 -18.55 -18.69 -7.10
N ARG A 57 -19.72 -19.16 -6.63
CA ARG A 57 -19.93 -19.52 -5.21
C ARG A 57 -19.00 -20.67 -4.77
N ARG A 58 -18.90 -21.73 -5.57
CA ARG A 58 -17.99 -22.87 -5.27
C ARG A 58 -16.53 -22.40 -5.25
N TYR A 59 -16.15 -21.50 -6.14
CA TYR A 59 -14.81 -20.93 -6.13
C TYR A 59 -14.57 -20.06 -4.90
N GLU A 60 -15.52 -19.25 -4.48
CA GLU A 60 -15.43 -18.47 -3.24
C GLU A 60 -15.22 -19.39 -2.03
N GLN A 61 -16.04 -20.42 -1.90
CA GLN A 61 -15.92 -21.41 -0.83
C GLN A 61 -14.55 -22.07 -0.82
N HIS A 62 -14.06 -22.51 -1.98
CA HIS A 62 -12.72 -23.05 -2.13
C HIS A 62 -11.62 -22.07 -1.67
N LEU A 63 -11.75 -20.77 -1.97
CA LEU A 63 -10.80 -19.77 -1.52
C LEU A 63 -10.81 -19.60 0.01
N TYR A 64 -11.98 -19.70 0.66
CA TYR A 64 -12.08 -19.73 2.14
C TYR A 64 -11.42 -20.98 2.72
N GLU A 65 -11.66 -22.14 2.15
CA GLU A 65 -11.04 -23.41 2.54
C GLU A 65 -9.51 -23.38 2.40
N CYS A 66 -9.00 -22.71 1.37
CA CYS A 66 -7.57 -22.44 1.21
C CYS A 66 -7.03 -21.39 2.20
N GLY A 67 -7.82 -20.88 3.14
CA GLY A 67 -7.40 -19.92 4.16
C GLY A 67 -7.20 -18.48 3.64
N LEU A 68 -7.72 -18.13 2.46
CA LEU A 68 -7.58 -16.78 1.95
C LEU A 68 -8.43 -15.80 2.75
N ARG A 69 -7.91 -14.60 2.88
CA ARG A 69 -8.59 -13.53 3.63
C ARG A 69 -9.74 -12.93 2.81
N PRO A 70 -10.85 -12.49 3.46
CA PRO A 70 -12.01 -11.90 2.77
C PRO A 70 -11.66 -10.81 1.75
N ASN A 71 -10.74 -9.89 2.09
CA ASN A 71 -10.31 -8.84 1.16
C ASN A 71 -9.53 -9.36 -0.07
N THR A 72 -8.84 -10.50 0.04
CA THR A 72 -8.19 -11.15 -1.10
C THR A 72 -9.24 -11.79 -2.00
N ILE A 73 -10.21 -12.50 -1.41
CA ILE A 73 -11.32 -13.12 -2.11
C ILE A 73 -12.14 -12.06 -2.86
N SER A 74 -12.55 -11.00 -2.17
CA SER A 74 -13.22 -9.86 -2.78
C SER A 74 -12.44 -9.27 -3.95
N THR A 75 -11.11 -9.13 -3.80
CA THR A 75 -10.26 -8.63 -4.88
C THR A 75 -10.31 -9.56 -6.08
N TYR A 76 -10.21 -10.87 -5.89
CA TYR A 76 -10.28 -11.84 -6.97
C TYR A 76 -11.64 -11.78 -7.67
N MET A 77 -12.74 -11.77 -6.91
CA MET A 77 -14.09 -11.68 -7.49
C MET A 77 -14.29 -10.39 -8.31
N ARG A 78 -13.79 -9.26 -7.82
CA ARG A 78 -13.85 -7.98 -8.56
C ARG A 78 -13.00 -8.01 -9.84
N MET A 79 -11.85 -8.66 -9.82
CA MET A 79 -11.02 -8.80 -11.04
C MET A 79 -11.70 -9.71 -12.06
N LEU A 80 -12.27 -10.84 -11.64
CA LEU A 80 -13.00 -11.74 -12.53
C LEU A 80 -14.26 -11.05 -13.11
N ARG A 81 -15.00 -10.28 -12.28
CA ARG A 81 -16.14 -9.47 -12.75
C ARG A 81 -15.70 -8.46 -13.82
N SER A 82 -14.57 -7.79 -13.59
CA SER A 82 -14.05 -6.83 -14.58
C SER A 82 -13.66 -7.50 -15.89
N VAL A 83 -13.07 -8.70 -15.85
CA VAL A 83 -12.77 -9.48 -17.08
C VAL A 83 -14.05 -9.89 -17.79
N TYR A 84 -15.06 -10.36 -17.05
CA TYR A 84 -16.35 -10.76 -17.63
C TYR A 84 -17.04 -9.59 -18.35
N ASN A 85 -17.14 -8.44 -17.67
CA ASN A 85 -17.75 -7.24 -18.22
C ASN A 85 -17.06 -6.77 -19.51
N ARG A 86 -15.73 -6.89 -19.59
CA ARG A 86 -14.97 -6.60 -20.82
C ARG A 86 -15.32 -7.55 -21.96
N GLY A 87 -15.58 -8.82 -21.64
CA GLY A 87 -16.09 -9.78 -22.62
C GLY A 87 -17.47 -9.40 -23.12
N VAL A 88 -18.35 -8.91 -22.26
CA VAL A 88 -19.68 -8.41 -22.65
C VAL A 88 -19.54 -7.16 -23.53
N GLU A 89 -18.76 -6.17 -23.12
CA GLU A 89 -18.47 -4.95 -23.89
C GLU A 89 -17.91 -5.25 -25.28
N ALA A 90 -17.08 -6.32 -25.41
CA ALA A 90 -16.50 -6.76 -26.67
C ALA A 90 -17.41 -7.71 -27.48
N GLY A 91 -18.66 -7.95 -27.05
CA GLY A 91 -19.58 -8.88 -27.72
C GLY A 91 -19.15 -10.36 -27.66
N SER A 92 -18.15 -10.70 -26.84
CA SER A 92 -17.62 -12.08 -26.71
C SER A 92 -18.31 -12.89 -25.62
N ALA A 93 -19.08 -12.25 -24.76
CA ALA A 93 -19.85 -12.86 -23.67
C ALA A 93 -21.28 -12.35 -23.64
N PRO A 94 -22.28 -13.19 -23.28
CA PRO A 94 -23.63 -12.72 -23.04
C PRO A 94 -23.68 -11.86 -21.76
N TYR A 95 -24.54 -10.85 -21.75
CA TYR A 95 -24.86 -10.15 -20.51
C TYR A 95 -25.69 -11.05 -19.59
N VAL A 96 -25.22 -11.30 -18.38
CA VAL A 96 -25.92 -12.04 -17.34
C VAL A 96 -26.20 -11.12 -16.16
N PRO A 97 -27.47 -10.74 -15.91
CA PRO A 97 -27.83 -9.87 -14.80
C PRO A 97 -27.37 -10.47 -13.46
N TYR A 98 -26.73 -9.64 -12.63
CA TYR A 98 -26.34 -10.02 -11.26
C TYR A 98 -25.45 -11.26 -11.14
N LEU A 99 -24.61 -11.57 -12.15
CA LEU A 99 -23.74 -12.75 -12.17
C LEU A 99 -22.87 -12.89 -10.91
N PHE A 100 -22.37 -11.78 -10.34
CA PHE A 100 -21.51 -11.72 -9.14
C PHE A 100 -22.27 -11.28 -7.88
N ARG A 101 -23.60 -11.37 -7.84
CA ARG A 101 -24.42 -10.93 -6.69
C ARG A 101 -24.14 -11.75 -5.43
N ASP A 102 -23.97 -13.06 -5.59
CA ASP A 102 -23.97 -14.01 -4.50
C ASP A 102 -22.54 -14.30 -3.96
N VAL A 103 -21.55 -13.54 -4.39
CA VAL A 103 -20.16 -13.64 -3.92
C VAL A 103 -19.69 -12.33 -3.31
N TYR A 104 -18.76 -12.45 -2.35
CA TYR A 104 -18.26 -11.30 -1.61
C TYR A 104 -17.38 -10.40 -2.48
N THR A 105 -17.83 -9.18 -2.71
CA THR A 105 -17.12 -8.13 -3.43
C THR A 105 -16.91 -6.87 -2.59
N GLY A 106 -17.23 -6.93 -1.29
CA GLY A 106 -17.12 -5.85 -0.32
C GLY A 106 -15.70 -5.58 0.16
N VAL A 107 -15.59 -4.74 1.17
CA VAL A 107 -14.33 -4.45 1.86
C VAL A 107 -14.49 -4.78 3.34
N ASP A 108 -13.71 -5.73 3.82
CA ASP A 108 -13.60 -6.03 5.24
C ASP A 108 -12.69 -4.98 5.90
N VAL A 109 -13.27 -4.14 6.74
CA VAL A 109 -12.56 -3.07 7.46
C VAL A 109 -11.88 -3.67 8.67
N ARG A 110 -10.62 -4.06 8.52
CA ARG A 110 -9.80 -4.58 9.63
C ARG A 110 -9.28 -3.46 10.51
N GLN A 111 -8.98 -3.82 11.78
CA GLN A 111 -8.21 -2.96 12.66
C GLN A 111 -6.92 -2.51 12.00
N LYS A 112 -6.69 -1.21 12.04
CA LYS A 112 -5.55 -0.58 11.39
C LYS A 112 -4.30 -0.78 12.23
N ARG A 113 -3.17 -0.97 11.55
CA ARG A 113 -1.90 -1.37 12.14
C ARG A 113 -1.03 -0.17 12.52
N ALA A 114 -1.61 0.84 13.14
CA ALA A 114 -0.82 1.88 13.77
C ALA A 114 -0.17 1.31 15.03
N LEU A 115 1.12 1.60 15.23
CA LEU A 115 1.84 1.22 16.43
C LEU A 115 1.37 2.04 17.63
N PRO A 116 1.36 1.46 18.84
CA PRO A 116 1.32 2.24 20.07
C PRO A 116 2.49 3.24 20.11
N MET A 117 2.30 4.39 20.75
CA MET A 117 3.31 5.45 20.78
C MET A 117 4.65 4.97 21.36
N SER A 118 4.61 4.13 22.40
CA SER A 118 5.81 3.54 23.00
C SER A 118 6.59 2.64 22.03
N GLU A 119 5.89 1.81 21.25
CA GLU A 119 6.54 0.97 20.25
C GLU A 119 7.03 1.78 19.04
N LEU A 120 6.29 2.82 18.67
CA LEU A 120 6.71 3.73 17.62
C LEU A 120 8.00 4.47 18.00
N HIS A 121 8.08 4.96 19.24
CA HIS A 121 9.30 5.58 19.78
C HIS A 121 10.48 4.61 19.71
N LYS A 122 10.33 3.39 20.24
CA LYS A 122 11.37 2.36 20.17
C LYS A 122 11.81 2.10 18.73
N LEU A 123 10.87 1.92 17.82
CA LEU A 123 11.17 1.64 16.42
C LEU A 123 12.02 2.73 15.77
N LEU A 124 11.78 4.00 16.11
CA LEU A 124 12.40 5.15 15.44
C LEU A 124 13.69 5.64 16.11
N TYR A 125 13.85 5.40 17.44
CA TYR A 125 14.90 6.07 18.22
C TYR A 125 15.77 5.15 19.06
N ASP A 126 15.33 3.93 19.47
CA ASP A 126 16.16 3.02 20.25
C ASP A 126 17.27 2.41 19.37
N ASP A 127 18.46 2.18 19.93
CA ASP A 127 19.58 1.61 19.18
C ASP A 127 19.39 0.11 18.90
N PRO A 128 19.34 -0.31 17.63
CA PRO A 128 19.15 -1.72 17.26
C PRO A 128 20.44 -2.56 17.37
N GLN A 129 21.56 -2.02 17.88
CA GLN A 129 22.87 -2.67 18.03
C GLN A 129 23.45 -3.25 16.71
N SER A 130 22.90 -2.91 15.57
CA SER A 130 23.26 -3.44 14.25
C SER A 130 23.29 -2.33 13.21
N GLU A 131 24.40 -2.13 12.56
CA GLU A 131 24.59 -1.13 11.50
C GLU A 131 23.64 -1.31 10.33
N ARG A 132 23.37 -2.56 9.95
CA ARG A 132 22.38 -2.86 8.91
C ARG A 132 20.96 -2.44 9.30
N LEU A 133 20.60 -2.63 10.57
CA LEU A 133 19.30 -2.27 11.10
C LEU A 133 19.19 -0.77 11.32
N ARG A 134 20.26 -0.06 11.71
CA ARG A 134 20.30 1.41 11.80
C ARG A 134 19.94 2.07 10.49
N ARG A 135 20.47 1.58 9.35
CA ARG A 135 20.05 2.11 8.03
C ARG A 135 18.55 1.93 7.79
N THR A 136 17.99 0.77 8.15
CA THR A 136 16.56 0.51 8.00
C THR A 136 15.75 1.43 8.90
N GLN A 137 16.20 1.65 10.13
CA GLN A 137 15.60 2.56 11.10
C GLN A 137 15.63 4.01 10.60
N SER A 138 16.75 4.50 10.10
CA SER A 138 16.88 5.85 9.53
C SER A 138 15.90 6.07 8.37
N ILE A 139 15.76 5.08 7.48
CA ILE A 139 14.76 5.14 6.39
C ILE A 139 13.33 5.15 6.97
N ALA A 140 13.04 4.35 7.98
CA ALA A 140 11.75 4.31 8.64
C ALA A 140 11.42 5.64 9.34
N ALA A 141 12.39 6.26 10.01
CA ALA A 141 12.26 7.55 10.66
C ALA A 141 11.99 8.66 9.64
N LEU A 142 12.71 8.68 8.51
CA LEU A 142 12.45 9.61 7.42
C LEU A 142 11.05 9.43 6.81
N MET A 143 10.61 8.17 6.58
CA MET A 143 9.24 7.93 6.11
C MET A 143 8.20 8.51 7.07
N PHE A 144 8.43 8.43 8.37
CA PHE A 144 7.55 8.99 9.38
C PHE A 144 7.63 10.51 9.40
N GLN A 145 8.81 11.11 9.44
CA GLN A 145 9.03 12.56 9.47
C GLN A 145 8.54 13.25 8.19
N PHE A 146 8.60 12.58 7.04
CA PHE A 146 8.00 13.05 5.79
C PHE A 146 6.51 12.74 5.70
N CYS A 147 5.77 13.07 6.77
CA CYS A 147 4.32 12.94 6.86
C CYS A 147 3.78 11.55 6.51
N GLY A 148 4.46 10.50 6.96
CA GLY A 148 4.07 9.13 6.67
C GLY A 148 4.23 8.77 5.19
N MET A 149 5.28 9.26 4.55
CA MET A 149 5.60 8.96 3.15
C MET A 149 5.58 7.47 2.87
N SER A 150 5.04 7.06 1.72
CA SER A 150 5.05 5.65 1.35
C SER A 150 6.45 5.20 0.92
N PHE A 151 6.78 3.92 1.14
CA PHE A 151 8.05 3.38 0.66
C PHE A 151 8.22 3.50 -0.86
N ALA A 152 7.11 3.45 -1.61
CA ALA A 152 7.15 3.63 -3.06
C ALA A 152 7.63 5.05 -3.41
N ASP A 153 7.06 6.07 -2.77
CA ASP A 153 7.44 7.46 -3.02
C ASP A 153 8.88 7.69 -2.57
N LEU A 154 9.27 7.23 -1.39
CA LEU A 154 10.64 7.38 -0.87
C LEU A 154 11.69 6.70 -1.76
N ALA A 155 11.43 5.46 -2.21
CA ALA A 155 12.38 4.71 -3.04
C ALA A 155 12.63 5.35 -4.41
N HIS A 156 11.66 6.12 -4.92
CA HIS A 156 11.75 6.82 -6.20
C HIS A 156 12.04 8.33 -6.04
N LEU A 157 12.31 8.82 -4.84
CA LEU A 157 12.69 10.22 -4.66
C LEU A 157 13.98 10.53 -5.40
N GLU A 158 13.92 11.56 -6.24
CA GLU A 158 15.08 12.10 -6.95
C GLU A 158 15.85 13.07 -6.05
N LYS A 159 17.16 13.23 -6.30
CA LYS A 159 17.99 14.23 -5.60
C LYS A 159 17.47 15.64 -5.77
N SER A 160 16.91 15.94 -6.93
CA SER A 160 16.28 17.24 -7.26
C SER A 160 14.96 17.50 -6.50
N ALA A 161 14.37 16.49 -5.87
CA ALA A 161 13.16 16.68 -5.07
C ALA A 161 13.41 17.45 -3.76
N LEU A 162 14.66 17.46 -3.29
CA LEU A 162 15.08 18.19 -2.09
C LEU A 162 15.68 19.53 -2.51
N ASP A 163 15.00 20.62 -2.18
CA ASP A 163 15.42 21.98 -2.40
C ASP A 163 15.48 22.70 -1.05
N SER A 164 16.72 22.95 -0.57
CA SER A 164 16.99 23.52 0.75
C SER A 164 16.26 22.75 1.88
N ASP A 165 15.23 23.36 2.45
CA ASP A 165 14.47 22.82 3.56
C ASP A 165 13.08 22.29 3.16
N VAL A 166 12.84 22.12 1.88
CA VAL A 166 11.55 21.66 1.36
C VAL A 166 11.74 20.48 0.42
N LEU A 167 11.05 19.40 0.74
CA LEU A 167 10.95 18.23 -0.12
C LEU A 167 9.69 18.34 -0.98
N ARG A 168 9.85 18.38 -2.32
CA ARG A 168 8.74 18.45 -3.28
C ARG A 168 8.73 17.23 -4.19
N TYR A 169 7.60 16.55 -4.27
CA TYR A 169 7.47 15.38 -5.14
C TYR A 169 6.02 15.14 -5.55
N ASN A 170 5.83 14.39 -6.63
CA ASN A 170 4.52 13.90 -7.03
C ASN A 170 4.32 12.47 -6.53
N ARG A 171 3.26 12.24 -5.77
CA ARG A 171 2.95 10.91 -5.28
C ARG A 171 2.76 9.91 -6.43
N ILE A 172 3.46 8.78 -6.41
CA ILE A 172 3.45 7.80 -7.51
C ILE A 172 2.05 7.27 -7.79
N LYS A 173 1.30 6.93 -6.73
CA LYS A 173 -0.02 6.30 -6.86
C LYS A 173 -1.12 7.25 -7.34
N THR A 174 -1.14 8.48 -6.85
CA THR A 174 -2.24 9.43 -7.05
C THR A 174 -1.88 10.59 -7.98
N LYS A 175 -0.59 10.79 -8.26
CA LYS A 175 -0.03 11.93 -8.98
C LYS A 175 -0.32 13.28 -8.30
N THR A 176 -0.65 13.26 -7.01
CA THR A 176 -0.87 14.46 -6.21
C THR A 176 0.48 15.09 -5.89
N PRO A 177 0.69 16.39 -6.12
CA PRO A 177 1.88 17.10 -5.66
C PRO A 177 1.88 17.16 -4.13
N ILE A 178 3.04 16.97 -3.52
CA ILE A 178 3.25 17.04 -2.08
C ILE A 178 4.48 17.89 -1.82
N SER A 179 4.38 18.76 -0.83
CA SER A 179 5.48 19.53 -0.28
C SER A 179 5.59 19.26 1.22
N VAL A 180 6.79 18.97 1.70
CA VAL A 180 7.06 18.67 3.11
C VAL A 180 8.25 19.49 3.57
N GLY A 181 8.10 20.23 4.67
CA GLY A 181 9.22 20.88 5.35
C GLY A 181 10.17 19.83 5.94
N VAL A 182 11.45 19.99 5.72
CA VAL A 182 12.49 19.08 6.19
C VAL A 182 13.00 19.55 7.55
N LEU A 183 12.68 18.81 8.59
CA LEU A 183 13.13 19.09 9.95
C LEU A 183 14.63 18.87 10.10
N ASP A 184 15.29 19.53 11.04
CA ASP A 184 16.74 19.39 11.27
C ASP A 184 17.12 17.95 11.59
N SER A 185 16.32 17.24 12.38
CA SER A 185 16.47 15.81 12.64
C SER A 185 16.40 14.95 11.37
N ALA A 186 15.63 15.35 10.38
CA ALA A 186 15.59 14.68 9.09
C ALA A 186 16.83 15.00 8.25
N LYS A 187 17.34 16.25 8.31
CA LYS A 187 18.60 16.63 7.64
C LYS A 187 19.78 15.81 8.14
N GLU A 188 19.88 15.61 9.45
CA GLU A 188 20.92 14.77 10.06
C GLU A 188 20.86 13.32 9.52
N LEU A 189 19.66 12.73 9.48
CA LEU A 189 19.48 11.38 8.93
C LEU A 189 19.79 11.31 7.43
N LEU A 190 19.41 12.34 6.66
CA LEU A 190 19.74 12.45 5.24
C LEU A 190 21.25 12.50 5.03
N ASN A 191 21.98 13.33 5.80
CA ASN A 191 23.43 13.45 5.72
C ASN A 191 24.12 12.12 6.06
N GLN A 192 23.69 11.44 7.11
CA GLN A 192 24.22 10.11 7.48
C GLN A 192 24.01 9.08 6.37
N LEU A 193 22.85 9.08 5.72
CA LEU A 193 22.54 8.16 4.64
C LEU A 193 23.29 8.52 3.36
N ARG A 194 23.52 9.81 3.08
CA ARG A 194 24.25 10.32 1.91
C ARG A 194 25.73 9.97 1.99
N ASN A 195 26.40 10.25 3.10
CA ASN A 195 27.82 9.93 3.32
C ASN A 195 28.14 8.45 3.07
N ARG A 196 27.17 7.56 3.37
CA ARG A 196 27.28 6.12 3.10
C ARG A 196 27.04 5.74 1.64
N GLN A 197 26.44 6.62 0.83
CA GLN A 197 26.18 6.36 -0.59
C GLN A 197 27.33 6.81 -1.48
N GLU A 198 28.02 7.87 -1.12
CA GLU A 198 29.16 8.41 -1.88
C GLU A 198 30.29 7.38 -2.05
N SER A 199 30.32 6.36 -1.17
CA SER A 199 31.20 5.19 -1.30
C SER A 199 30.81 4.19 -2.41
N ARG A 200 29.72 4.44 -3.18
CA ARG A 200 29.25 3.58 -4.25
C ARG A 200 29.21 4.32 -5.58
N PRO A 201 30.20 4.15 -6.45
CA PRO A 201 30.16 4.71 -7.80
C PRO A 201 28.94 4.12 -8.54
N ASN A 202 28.23 4.92 -9.31
CA ASN A 202 27.03 4.58 -10.08
C ASN A 202 25.69 4.55 -9.31
N CYS A 203 25.44 5.50 -8.40
CA CYS A 203 24.10 5.70 -7.90
C CYS A 203 23.37 6.70 -8.81
N PRO A 204 22.29 6.26 -9.50
CA PRO A 204 21.51 7.16 -10.33
C PRO A 204 20.86 8.27 -9.50
N ASP A 205 20.12 9.15 -10.13
CA ASP A 205 19.51 10.37 -9.61
C ASP A 205 18.62 10.21 -8.37
N TYR A 206 18.47 8.98 -7.84
CA TYR A 206 17.68 8.70 -6.64
C TYR A 206 18.37 9.14 -5.35
N LEU A 207 17.60 9.82 -4.49
CA LEU A 207 18.10 10.39 -3.23
C LEU A 207 18.65 9.33 -2.26
N PHE A 208 18.03 8.14 -2.19
CA PHE A 208 18.39 7.10 -1.21
C PHE A 208 19.14 5.90 -1.79
N GLY A 209 19.35 5.84 -3.12
CA GLY A 209 20.02 4.71 -3.78
C GLY A 209 19.40 3.34 -3.44
N ILE A 210 18.08 3.31 -3.18
CA ILE A 210 17.32 2.08 -2.95
C ILE A 210 17.13 1.35 -4.27
N LEU A 211 16.78 2.10 -5.31
CA LEU A 211 16.71 1.66 -6.69
C LEU A 211 18.00 2.03 -7.41
N ARG A 212 18.41 1.17 -8.35
CA ARG A 212 19.67 1.31 -9.09
C ARG A 212 19.48 1.54 -10.58
N GLY A 213 18.27 1.26 -11.07
CA GLY A 213 17.93 1.46 -12.47
C GLY A 213 17.75 2.93 -12.84
N ASP A 214 17.76 3.23 -14.14
CA ASP A 214 17.45 4.56 -14.66
C ASP A 214 16.03 4.98 -14.25
N LYS A 215 15.87 6.20 -13.76
CA LYS A 215 14.58 6.80 -13.38
C LYS A 215 13.56 6.87 -14.51
N LYS A 216 14.03 6.96 -15.76
CA LYS A 216 13.18 6.95 -16.96
C LYS A 216 12.62 5.58 -17.27
N ARG A 217 13.17 4.53 -16.68
CA ARG A 217 12.79 3.16 -16.93
C ARG A 217 11.46 2.83 -16.26
N LYS A 218 10.46 2.50 -17.08
CA LYS A 218 9.10 2.11 -16.63
C LYS A 218 8.71 0.72 -17.10
N ASP A 219 9.69 -0.16 -17.25
CA ASP A 219 9.50 -1.54 -17.71
C ASP A 219 9.25 -2.53 -16.56
N GLU A 220 9.08 -3.79 -16.91
CA GLU A 220 8.87 -4.87 -15.95
C GLU A 220 10.08 -5.07 -15.03
N CYS A 221 11.30 -4.81 -15.50
CA CYS A 221 12.50 -4.93 -14.69
C CYS A 221 12.53 -3.87 -13.59
N ALA A 222 12.18 -2.62 -13.89
CA ALA A 222 12.05 -1.56 -12.88
C ALA A 222 10.96 -1.91 -11.84
N TYR A 223 9.84 -2.48 -12.28
CA TYR A 223 8.81 -2.97 -11.37
C TYR A 223 9.34 -4.09 -10.45
N ARG A 224 10.04 -5.08 -11.00
CA ARG A 224 10.63 -6.20 -10.24
C ARG A 224 11.68 -5.72 -9.25
N GLU A 225 12.52 -4.76 -9.65
CA GLU A 225 13.52 -4.13 -8.79
C GLU A 225 12.84 -3.47 -7.58
N TYR A 226 11.83 -2.64 -7.81
CA TYR A 226 11.05 -2.03 -6.75
C TYR A 226 10.40 -3.08 -5.81
N GLN A 227 9.78 -4.13 -6.37
CA GLN A 227 9.17 -5.19 -5.57
C GLN A 227 10.21 -5.93 -4.71
N SER A 228 11.41 -6.14 -5.24
CA SER A 228 12.51 -6.74 -4.50
C SER A 228 12.98 -5.82 -3.36
N ALA A 229 13.15 -4.52 -3.65
CA ALA A 229 13.52 -3.53 -2.66
C ALA A 229 12.50 -3.44 -1.52
N LEU A 230 11.20 -3.43 -1.85
CA LEU A 230 10.11 -3.40 -0.86
C LEU A 230 10.11 -4.67 0.03
N ARG A 231 10.28 -5.85 -0.56
CA ARG A 231 10.40 -7.11 0.21
C ARG A 231 11.58 -7.07 1.15
N LYS A 232 12.75 -6.64 0.66
CA LYS A 232 13.98 -6.52 1.46
C LYS A 232 13.79 -5.53 2.61
N PHE A 233 13.20 -4.38 2.35
CA PHE A 233 12.93 -3.37 3.39
C PHE A 233 11.99 -3.90 4.46
N ASN A 234 10.87 -4.52 4.08
CA ASN A 234 9.94 -5.13 5.03
C ASN A 234 10.57 -6.29 5.82
N TYR A 235 11.45 -7.07 5.20
CA TYR A 235 12.22 -8.10 5.92
C TYR A 235 13.16 -7.49 6.96
N CYS A 236 13.87 -6.41 6.62
CA CYS A 236 14.73 -5.69 7.55
C CYS A 236 13.92 -5.01 8.67
N LEU A 237 12.75 -4.42 8.36
CA LEU A 237 11.83 -3.87 9.37
C LEU A 237 11.35 -4.94 10.36
N LYS A 238 11.05 -6.16 9.88
CA LYS A 238 10.71 -7.28 10.77
C LYS A 238 11.89 -7.66 11.67
N GLY A 239 13.11 -7.65 11.15
CA GLY A 239 14.32 -7.87 11.92
C GLY A 239 14.55 -6.77 12.97
N LEU A 240 14.36 -5.52 12.59
CA LEU A 240 14.43 -4.36 13.49
C LEU A 240 13.41 -4.47 14.64
N ALA A 241 12.15 -4.77 14.30
CA ALA A 241 11.09 -4.96 15.30
C ALA A 241 11.43 -6.08 16.30
N LYS A 242 12.04 -7.19 15.82
CA LYS A 242 12.50 -8.28 16.67
C LYS A 242 13.66 -7.85 17.58
N ALA A 243 14.65 -7.15 17.05
CA ALA A 243 15.82 -6.66 17.81
C ALA A 243 15.41 -5.68 18.92
N LEU A 244 14.37 -4.87 18.67
CA LEU A 244 13.84 -3.89 19.63
C LEU A 244 12.69 -4.45 20.49
N HIS A 245 12.44 -5.76 20.44
CA HIS A 245 11.40 -6.46 21.23
C HIS A 245 9.98 -5.86 21.07
N LEU A 246 9.62 -5.43 19.86
CA LEU A 246 8.28 -4.93 19.58
C LEU A 246 7.29 -6.09 19.49
N LYS A 247 6.09 -5.90 20.07
CA LYS A 247 5.00 -6.89 20.06
C LYS A 247 4.18 -6.82 18.78
N SER A 248 4.07 -5.63 18.19
CA SER A 248 3.26 -5.38 17.00
C SER A 248 4.02 -5.71 15.71
N PRO A 249 3.33 -6.27 14.70
CA PRO A 249 3.95 -6.51 13.40
C PRO A 249 4.22 -5.19 12.67
N VAL A 250 5.45 -5.02 12.19
CA VAL A 250 5.89 -3.80 11.50
C VAL A 250 6.10 -4.06 10.00
N THR A 251 5.58 -3.16 9.19
CA THR A 251 5.80 -3.08 7.75
C THR A 251 5.99 -1.63 7.33
N SER A 252 6.47 -1.37 6.13
CA SER A 252 6.56 -0.01 5.58
C SER A 252 5.24 0.75 5.63
N TYR A 253 4.12 0.04 5.53
CA TYR A 253 2.79 0.65 5.57
C TYR A 253 2.33 1.00 6.99
N THR A 254 2.85 0.29 8.00
CA THR A 254 2.61 0.57 9.42
C THR A 254 3.06 1.98 9.80
N LEU A 255 4.21 2.43 9.29
CA LEU A 255 4.75 3.78 9.54
C LEU A 255 3.76 4.88 9.11
N ARG A 256 3.20 4.73 7.93
CA ARG A 256 2.21 5.67 7.40
C ARG A 256 0.92 5.67 8.21
N HIS A 257 0.45 4.50 8.64
CA HIS A 257 -0.71 4.39 9.53
C HIS A 257 -0.43 5.02 10.89
N SER A 258 0.78 4.81 11.44
CA SER A 258 1.17 5.40 12.73
C SER A 258 1.23 6.92 12.65
N TRP A 259 1.83 7.49 11.60
CA TRP A 259 1.85 8.94 11.40
C TRP A 259 0.43 9.52 11.34
N ALA A 260 -0.42 8.97 10.49
CA ALA A 260 -1.79 9.45 10.33
C ALA A 260 -2.62 9.34 11.63
N THR A 261 -2.44 8.24 12.36
CA THR A 261 -3.11 8.02 13.65
C THR A 261 -2.57 8.99 14.70
N THR A 262 -1.25 9.20 14.78
CA THR A 262 -0.62 10.16 15.68
C THR A 262 -1.12 11.58 15.39
N ALA A 263 -1.14 12.00 14.13
CA ALA A 263 -1.66 13.31 13.73
C ALA A 263 -3.12 13.51 14.18
N LYS A 264 -3.97 12.50 13.98
CA LYS A 264 -5.36 12.51 14.46
C LYS A 264 -5.44 12.69 15.98
N TYR A 265 -4.66 11.91 16.75
CA TYR A 265 -4.64 12.01 18.21
C TYR A 265 -4.07 13.34 18.73
N ARG A 266 -3.28 14.03 17.89
CA ARG A 266 -2.78 15.39 18.16
C ARG A 266 -3.75 16.49 17.72
N GLY A 267 -4.97 16.15 17.29
CA GLY A 267 -6.00 17.09 16.89
C GLY A 267 -5.80 17.73 15.51
N VAL A 268 -4.89 17.19 14.67
CA VAL A 268 -4.69 17.71 13.31
C VAL A 268 -5.97 17.49 12.49
N PRO A 269 -6.49 18.53 11.79
CA PRO A 269 -7.67 18.41 10.94
C PRO A 269 -7.51 17.30 9.90
N ILE A 270 -8.61 16.57 9.62
CA ILE A 270 -8.58 15.43 8.70
C ILE A 270 -8.21 15.84 7.28
N GLU A 271 -8.55 17.05 6.88
CA GLU A 271 -8.21 17.68 5.60
C GLU A 271 -6.69 17.80 5.48
N MET A 272 -6.03 18.33 6.49
CA MET A 272 -4.57 18.48 6.55
C MET A 272 -3.88 17.10 6.56
N ILE A 273 -4.42 16.11 7.30
CA ILE A 273 -3.92 14.73 7.24
C ILE A 273 -4.07 14.17 5.83
N SER A 274 -5.22 14.40 5.18
CA SER A 274 -5.51 13.92 3.82
C SER A 274 -4.55 14.51 2.79
N GLU A 275 -4.30 15.81 2.86
CA GLU A 275 -3.37 16.54 2.01
C GLU A 275 -1.93 16.05 2.21
N SER A 276 -1.45 16.00 3.44
CA SER A 276 -0.11 15.49 3.80
C SER A 276 0.13 14.06 3.32
N LEU A 277 -0.91 13.22 3.34
CA LEU A 277 -0.86 11.87 2.81
C LEU A 277 -1.03 11.82 1.28
N GLY A 278 -1.39 12.90 0.61
CA GLY A 278 -1.67 12.96 -0.83
C GLY A 278 -2.85 12.06 -1.23
N HIS A 279 -3.91 12.05 -0.44
CA HIS A 279 -5.15 11.36 -0.79
C HIS A 279 -6.02 12.27 -1.67
N LYS A 280 -6.64 11.71 -2.72
CA LYS A 280 -7.58 12.45 -3.58
C LYS A 280 -8.96 12.65 -2.95
N SER A 281 -9.25 11.99 -1.84
CA SER A 281 -10.55 12.04 -1.16
C SER A 281 -10.37 11.85 0.34
N ILE A 282 -11.01 12.69 1.11
CA ILE A 282 -11.07 12.61 2.59
C ILE A 282 -11.65 11.26 3.05
N LYS A 283 -12.61 10.67 2.30
CA LYS A 283 -13.13 9.33 2.57
C LYS A 283 -12.02 8.28 2.67
N THR A 284 -10.96 8.39 1.83
CA THR A 284 -9.79 7.51 1.93
C THR A 284 -9.07 7.68 3.27
N THR A 285 -8.93 8.92 3.75
CA THR A 285 -8.32 9.23 5.04
C THR A 285 -9.16 8.71 6.20
N GLN A 286 -10.49 8.88 6.15
CA GLN A 286 -11.42 8.35 7.15
C GLN A 286 -11.31 6.83 7.29
N ILE A 287 -11.30 6.12 6.16
CA ILE A 287 -11.08 4.66 6.13
C ILE A 287 -9.68 4.32 6.69
N TYR A 288 -8.71 5.18 6.55
CA TYR A 288 -7.32 4.98 6.97
C TYR A 288 -7.12 5.14 8.48
N LEU A 289 -7.89 6.00 9.11
CA LEU A 289 -7.73 6.33 10.52
C LEU A 289 -8.40 5.28 11.42
N LYS A 290 -7.71 4.90 12.49
CA LYS A 290 -8.28 4.11 13.58
C LYS A 290 -9.39 4.92 14.26
N GLY A 291 -10.49 4.28 14.65
CA GLY A 291 -11.49 4.90 15.52
C GLY A 291 -10.87 5.35 16.85
N PHE A 292 -11.46 6.33 17.52
CA PHE A 292 -11.07 6.69 18.87
C PHE A 292 -11.41 5.55 19.84
N GLU A 293 -10.55 5.29 20.81
CA GLU A 293 -10.81 4.33 21.88
C GLU A 293 -11.85 4.88 22.86
N LEU A 294 -12.46 4.01 23.65
CA LEU A 294 -13.47 4.43 24.61
C LEU A 294 -12.92 5.45 25.62
N LYS A 295 -11.68 5.25 26.09
CA LYS A 295 -11.00 6.17 27.01
C LYS A 295 -10.86 7.59 26.43
N ASP A 296 -10.54 7.71 25.13
CA ASP A 296 -10.37 9.01 24.47
C ASP A 296 -11.70 9.76 24.39
N ARG A 297 -12.76 9.02 24.02
CA ARG A 297 -14.13 9.58 23.99
C ARG A 297 -14.62 9.99 25.38
N THR A 298 -14.31 9.19 26.40
CA THR A 298 -14.65 9.50 27.80
C THR A 298 -13.92 10.74 28.27
N GLU A 299 -12.63 10.89 27.93
CA GLU A 299 -11.86 12.08 28.31
C GLU A 299 -12.36 13.35 27.60
N VAL A 300 -12.69 13.28 26.31
CA VAL A 300 -13.33 14.40 25.61
C VAL A 300 -14.64 14.79 26.27
N ASN A 301 -15.50 13.81 26.59
CA ASN A 301 -16.76 14.06 27.26
C ASN A 301 -16.56 14.69 28.64
N ARG A 302 -15.56 14.25 29.41
CA ARG A 302 -15.19 14.85 30.70
C ARG A 302 -14.82 16.32 30.55
N ARG A 303 -13.95 16.64 29.56
CA ARG A 303 -13.55 18.05 29.31
C ARG A 303 -14.72 18.94 28.94
N ILE A 304 -15.62 18.46 28.07
CA ILE A 304 -16.85 19.21 27.72
C ILE A 304 -17.69 19.49 28.96
N ASN A 305 -17.90 18.49 29.82
CA ASN A 305 -18.68 18.66 31.04
C ASN A 305 -18.00 19.58 32.07
N LEU A 306 -16.67 19.58 32.17
CA LEU A 306 -15.94 20.52 33.02
C LEU A 306 -16.06 21.95 32.51
N THR A 307 -15.99 22.16 31.19
CA THR A 307 -16.19 23.50 30.60
C THR A 307 -17.55 24.06 30.94
N LEU A 308 -18.61 23.25 30.90
CA LEU A 308 -19.97 23.70 31.28
C LEU A 308 -20.12 24.04 32.76
N LYS A 309 -19.39 23.33 33.64
CA LYS A 309 -19.42 23.63 35.08
C LYS A 309 -18.70 24.94 35.47
N ASN A 310 -17.78 25.41 34.62
CA ASN A 310 -16.99 26.61 34.84
C ASN A 310 -17.62 27.87 34.19
N VAL A 311 -18.82 27.77 33.65
CA VAL A 311 -19.58 28.88 33.01
C VAL A 311 -20.57 29.50 33.99
N VAL A 312 -20.40 29.30 35.33
CA VAL A 312 -21.20 29.96 36.38
C VAL A 312 -20.40 31.07 37.02
#